data_b372bed32a25bdd336c4b3643459902b
#
_entry.id   b372bed32a25bdd336c4b3643459902b
#
_cell.length_a   1.000
_cell.length_b   1.000
_cell.length_c   1.000
_cell.angle_alpha   90.00
_cell.angle_beta   90.00
_cell.angle_gamma   90.00
#
_symmetry.space_group_name_H-M   'P 1'
#
loop_
_entity.id
_entity.type
_entity.pdbx_description
1 polymer ?
#
loop_
_entity_poly.entity_id
_entity_poly.type
_entity_poly.pdbx_seq_one_letter_code
_entity_poly.pdbx_strand_id
1 'polypeptide(L)'
;SNQVHTRALHAEENAFLQISKYGGAKIQGGKLFTTASPCELCSKKAYQLGIKEIYYIDPYPGISKSHVLTFGKNDNPKMIFFQGAIGNAYISLYAPRMPYKDEISLITGISAKEEAGKIRKK
;
A
#
# COMPACT_ATOMS: atom_id res chain seq x y z
N SER A 1 -19.37 -1.78 2.67
CA SER A 1 -18.05 -1.17 2.56
C SER A 1 -17.78 -0.86 1.09
N ASN A 2 -17.44 0.37 0.78
CA ASN A 2 -17.24 0.86 -0.59
C ASN A 2 -16.09 0.14 -1.34
N GLN A 3 -15.27 -0.62 -0.66
CA GLN A 3 -14.13 -1.35 -1.23
C GLN A 3 -14.57 -2.45 -2.22
N VAL A 4 -15.75 -3.00 -2.08
CA VAL A 4 -16.25 -4.07 -2.95
C VAL A 4 -16.65 -3.56 -4.34
N HIS A 5 -16.93 -2.27 -4.49
CA HIS A 5 -17.43 -1.66 -5.73
C HIS A 5 -16.35 -0.95 -6.55
N THR A 6 -15.13 -0.88 -6.06
CA THR A 6 -14.02 -0.25 -6.79
C THR A 6 -13.19 -1.30 -7.53
N ARG A 7 -12.61 -0.89 -8.67
CA ARG A 7 -11.60 -1.70 -9.36
C ARG A 7 -10.21 -1.60 -8.74
N ALA A 8 -10.06 -0.70 -7.76
CA ALA A 8 -8.81 -0.53 -7.03
C ALA A 8 -8.60 -1.72 -6.09
N LEU A 9 -7.42 -2.30 -6.15
CA LEU A 9 -6.96 -3.35 -5.26
C LEU A 9 -6.12 -2.73 -4.14
N HIS A 10 -6.05 -3.43 -3.01
CA HIS A 10 -5.07 -3.11 -2.00
C HIS A 10 -3.65 -3.32 -2.57
N ALA A 11 -2.68 -2.56 -2.08
CA ALA A 11 -1.30 -2.60 -2.57
C ALA A 11 -0.70 -4.01 -2.49
N GLU A 12 -0.96 -4.71 -1.39
CA GLU A 12 -0.52 -6.08 -1.16
C GLU A 12 -1.14 -7.05 -2.18
N GLU A 13 -2.43 -6.94 -2.41
CA GLU A 13 -3.14 -7.75 -3.40
C GLU A 13 -2.60 -7.50 -4.80
N ASN A 14 -2.40 -6.25 -5.15
CA ASN A 14 -1.83 -5.88 -6.45
C ASN A 14 -0.42 -6.46 -6.61
N ALA A 15 0.43 -6.39 -5.58
CA ALA A 15 1.77 -6.98 -5.60
C ALA A 15 1.72 -8.49 -5.85
N PHE A 16 0.83 -9.22 -5.18
CA PHE A 16 0.66 -10.66 -5.39
C PHE A 16 0.21 -10.99 -6.83
N LEU A 17 -0.73 -10.22 -7.36
CA LEU A 17 -1.23 -10.41 -8.72
C LEU A 17 -0.17 -10.11 -9.80
N GLN A 18 0.70 -9.10 -9.59
CA GLN A 18 1.78 -8.80 -10.54
C GLN A 18 2.74 -9.99 -10.67
N ILE A 19 3.10 -10.64 -9.57
CA ILE A 19 3.96 -11.83 -9.61
C ILE A 19 3.25 -12.97 -10.33
N SER A 20 1.96 -13.16 -10.11
CA SER A 20 1.16 -14.19 -10.80
C SER A 20 1.02 -13.92 -12.29
N LYS A 21 0.90 -12.64 -12.68
CA LYS A 21 0.68 -12.22 -14.06
C LYS A 21 1.94 -12.29 -14.91
N TYR A 22 3.06 -11.86 -14.37
CA TYR A 22 4.31 -11.71 -15.13
C TYR A 22 5.35 -12.78 -14.82
N GLY A 23 5.08 -13.64 -13.86
CA GLY A 23 6.06 -14.57 -13.33
C GLY A 23 7.06 -13.86 -12.41
N GLY A 24 8.00 -14.60 -11.89
CA GLY A 24 9.03 -14.06 -11.01
C GLY A 24 9.53 -15.08 -9.99
N ALA A 25 10.12 -14.57 -8.91
CA ALA A 25 10.61 -15.39 -7.83
C ALA A 25 9.46 -16.10 -7.09
N LYS A 26 9.77 -17.27 -6.55
CA LYS A 26 8.83 -18.04 -5.73
C LYS A 26 8.37 -17.23 -4.53
N ILE A 27 7.06 -17.02 -4.38
CA ILE A 27 6.47 -16.27 -3.26
C ILE A 27 6.51 -17.08 -1.96
N GLN A 28 6.30 -18.39 -2.05
CA GLN A 28 6.24 -19.27 -0.88
C GLN A 28 7.53 -19.19 -0.06
N GLY A 29 7.39 -18.95 1.23
CA GLY A 29 8.51 -18.71 2.13
C GLY A 29 9.04 -17.28 2.13
N GLY A 30 8.43 -16.40 1.32
CA GLY A 30 8.82 -15.01 1.18
C GLY A 30 8.44 -14.12 2.37
N LYS A 31 8.84 -12.86 2.28
CA LYS A 31 8.55 -11.79 3.24
C LYS A 31 7.71 -10.71 2.57
N LEU A 32 6.73 -10.20 3.29
CA LEU A 32 5.92 -9.06 2.88
C LEU A 32 6.30 -7.84 3.71
N PHE A 33 6.59 -6.73 3.05
CA PHE A 33 6.80 -5.42 3.68
C PHE A 33 5.64 -4.52 3.32
N THR A 34 5.00 -3.95 4.33
CA THR A 34 3.82 -3.10 4.14
C THR A 34 3.87 -1.93 5.12
N THR A 35 3.28 -0.80 4.75
CA THR A 35 3.19 0.37 5.64
C THR A 35 2.23 0.11 6.78
N ALA A 36 1.00 -0.32 6.47
CA ALA A 36 0.04 -0.73 7.48
C ALA A 36 -0.05 -2.26 7.54
N SER A 37 -0.36 -2.82 8.71
CA SER A 37 -0.61 -4.26 8.81
C SER A 37 -1.77 -4.66 7.88
N PRO A 38 -1.67 -5.79 7.16
CA PRO A 38 -2.64 -6.14 6.14
C PRO A 38 -4.03 -6.39 6.73
N CYS A 39 -5.06 -6.03 5.98
CA CYS A 39 -6.44 -6.34 6.32
C CYS A 39 -6.70 -7.86 6.21
N GLU A 40 -7.87 -8.31 6.64
CA GLU A 40 -8.22 -9.74 6.63
C GLU A 40 -8.11 -10.39 5.26
N LEU A 41 -8.54 -9.72 4.20
CA LEU A 41 -8.50 -10.25 2.84
C LEU A 41 -7.06 -10.43 2.35
N CYS A 42 -6.22 -9.42 2.57
CA CYS A 42 -4.79 -9.49 2.22
C CYS A 42 -4.05 -10.52 3.09
N SER A 43 -4.40 -10.62 4.38
CA SER A 43 -3.84 -11.63 5.27
C SER A 43 -4.18 -13.06 4.85
N LYS A 44 -5.41 -13.32 4.42
CA LYS A 44 -5.81 -14.63 3.86
C LYS A 44 -5.00 -14.98 2.61
N LYS A 45 -4.79 -14.02 1.72
CA LYS A 45 -3.97 -14.21 0.51
C LYS A 45 -2.51 -14.48 0.87
N ALA A 46 -1.93 -13.70 1.77
CA ALA A 46 -0.56 -13.90 2.25
C ALA A 46 -0.37 -15.30 2.85
N TYR A 47 -1.33 -15.76 3.66
CA TYR A 47 -1.33 -17.10 4.22
C TYR A 47 -1.37 -18.17 3.12
N GLN A 48 -2.31 -18.07 2.18
CA GLN A 48 -2.46 -19.03 1.08
C GLN A 48 -1.24 -19.07 0.15
N LEU A 49 -0.57 -17.97 -0.04
CA LEU A 49 0.67 -17.87 -0.83
C LEU A 49 1.90 -18.38 -0.08
N GLY A 50 1.76 -18.72 1.20
CA GLY A 50 2.85 -19.24 2.01
C GLY A 50 3.88 -18.19 2.42
N ILE A 51 3.48 -16.92 2.53
CA ILE A 51 4.32 -15.87 3.11
C ILE A 51 4.66 -16.26 4.55
N LYS A 52 5.93 -16.14 4.94
CA LYS A 52 6.39 -16.52 6.28
C LYS A 52 6.49 -15.35 7.25
N GLU A 53 6.80 -14.17 6.77
CA GLU A 53 6.99 -12.99 7.61
C GLU A 53 6.30 -11.77 6.97
N ILE A 54 5.59 -11.02 7.79
CA ILE A 54 4.94 -9.77 7.40
C ILE A 54 5.49 -8.65 8.29
N TYR A 55 6.23 -7.73 7.69
CA TYR A 55 6.79 -6.56 8.34
C TYR A 55 5.86 -5.38 8.10
N TYR A 56 5.47 -4.67 9.15
CA TYR A 56 4.58 -3.51 9.07
C TYR A 56 5.05 -2.39 10.00
N ILE A 57 4.69 -1.15 9.66
CA ILE A 57 5.04 0.06 10.41
C ILE A 57 3.87 0.49 11.29
N ASP A 58 2.67 0.55 10.71
CA ASP A 58 1.47 0.97 11.41
C ASP A 58 0.53 -0.23 11.67
N PRO A 59 0.12 -0.47 12.92
CA PRO A 59 -0.89 -1.48 13.19
C PRO A 59 -2.25 -1.00 12.67
N TYR A 60 -2.78 -1.68 11.67
CA TYR A 60 -4.14 -1.44 11.19
C TYR A 60 -5.14 -2.01 12.21
N PRO A 61 -6.13 -1.22 12.66
CA PRO A 61 -7.15 -1.71 13.57
C PRO A 61 -8.06 -2.71 12.85
N GLY A 62 -7.84 -3.98 13.08
CA GLY A 62 -8.60 -5.04 12.46
C GLY A 62 -8.40 -6.38 13.15
N ILE A 63 -9.23 -7.33 12.82
CA ILE A 63 -9.25 -8.66 13.42
C ILE A 63 -8.31 -9.66 12.71
N SER A 64 -7.59 -9.23 11.67
CA SER A 64 -6.71 -10.11 10.89
C SER A 64 -5.68 -10.84 11.74
N LYS A 65 -5.07 -10.13 12.71
CA LYS A 65 -4.07 -10.72 13.61
C LYS A 65 -4.68 -11.75 14.55
N SER A 66 -5.86 -11.48 15.09
CA SER A 66 -6.52 -12.36 16.07
C SER A 66 -7.29 -13.52 15.44
N HIS A 67 -7.70 -13.40 14.19
CA HIS A 67 -8.52 -14.42 13.54
C HIS A 67 -7.79 -15.11 12.38
N VAL A 68 -7.37 -14.36 11.36
CA VAL A 68 -6.83 -14.96 10.13
C VAL A 68 -5.44 -15.55 10.32
N LEU A 69 -4.60 -14.89 11.12
CA LEU A 69 -3.19 -15.25 11.29
C LEU A 69 -2.89 -16.03 12.58
N THR A 70 -3.92 -16.45 13.33
CA THR A 70 -3.76 -17.17 14.59
C THR A 70 -4.32 -18.60 14.54
N PHE A 71 -5.26 -18.89 13.65
CA PHE A 71 -5.99 -20.17 13.62
C PHE A 71 -5.34 -21.27 12.75
N GLY A 72 -4.20 -21.02 12.12
CA GLY A 72 -3.47 -22.06 11.39
C GLY A 72 -2.56 -22.87 12.32
N LYS A 73 -2.44 -24.16 12.05
CA LYS A 73 -1.33 -24.96 12.61
C LYS A 73 -0.02 -24.36 12.06
N ASN A 74 1.04 -24.43 12.66
CA ASN A 74 2.46 -24.09 12.39
C ASN A 74 2.89 -23.22 11.15
N ASP A 75 2.01 -22.86 10.23
CA ASP A 75 2.34 -22.18 8.97
C ASP A 75 1.85 -20.72 8.89
N ASN A 76 1.42 -20.14 10.01
CA ASN A 76 0.98 -18.76 10.03
C ASN A 76 2.14 -17.79 9.75
N PRO A 77 1.91 -16.74 8.94
CA PRO A 77 2.85 -15.66 8.79
C PRO A 77 3.18 -15.01 10.13
N LYS A 78 4.45 -14.83 10.41
CA LYS A 78 4.90 -14.10 11.59
C LYS A 78 4.71 -12.61 11.36
N MET A 79 3.91 -11.95 12.19
CA MET A 79 3.71 -10.50 12.17
C MET A 79 4.85 -9.81 12.93
N ILE A 80 5.58 -8.95 12.24
CA ILE A 80 6.76 -8.27 12.80
C ILE A 80 6.53 -6.76 12.70
N PHE A 81 6.40 -6.12 13.84
CA PHE A 81 6.35 -4.67 13.92
C PHE A 81 7.75 -4.11 13.68
N PHE A 82 7.89 -3.26 12.66
CA PHE A 82 9.16 -2.62 12.36
C PHE A 82 9.43 -1.47 13.33
N GLN A 83 10.49 -1.59 14.08
CA GLN A 83 10.99 -0.54 14.98
C GLN A 83 12.36 -0.08 14.45
N GLY A 84 12.36 1.01 13.70
CA GLY A 84 13.58 1.54 13.10
C GLY A 84 13.49 3.04 12.83
N ALA A 85 14.63 3.63 12.48
CA ALA A 85 14.73 5.05 12.13
C ALA A 85 14.13 5.29 10.72
N ILE A 86 12.82 5.49 10.66
CA ILE A 86 12.09 5.81 9.43
C ILE A 86 11.77 7.31 9.31
N GLY A 87 12.26 8.15 10.24
CA GLY A 87 11.86 9.55 10.39
C GLY A 87 11.91 10.33 9.08
N ASN A 88 13.04 10.34 8.37
CA ASN A 88 13.15 11.07 7.10
C ASN A 88 12.29 10.45 5.98
N ALA A 89 12.21 9.14 5.90
CA ALA A 89 11.34 8.46 4.95
C ALA A 89 9.87 8.71 5.25
N TYR A 90 9.49 8.68 6.53
CA TYR A 90 8.14 8.99 6.98
C TYR A 90 7.76 10.44 6.65
N ILE A 91 8.62 11.41 6.98
CA ILE A 91 8.42 12.83 6.65
C ILE A 91 8.32 13.00 5.13
N SER A 92 9.16 12.34 4.35
CA SER A 92 9.13 12.42 2.89
C SER A 92 7.85 11.87 2.28
N LEU A 93 7.26 10.83 2.88
CA LEU A 93 6.05 10.17 2.38
C LEU A 93 4.77 10.87 2.83
N TYR A 94 4.73 11.37 4.06
CA TYR A 94 3.50 11.86 4.70
C TYR A 94 3.49 13.37 4.96
N ALA A 95 4.62 14.08 4.80
CA ALA A 95 4.60 15.53 4.89
C ALA A 95 3.70 16.07 3.77
N PRO A 96 2.76 16.95 4.10
CA PRO A 96 1.91 17.56 3.09
C PRO A 96 2.78 18.33 2.10
N ARG A 97 2.76 17.92 0.86
CA ARG A 97 3.44 18.61 -0.24
C ARG A 97 2.39 19.09 -1.22
N MET A 98 2.47 20.37 -1.53
CA MET A 98 1.63 20.93 -2.57
C MET A 98 2.08 20.38 -3.93
N PRO A 99 1.16 19.89 -4.77
CA PRO A 99 1.50 19.54 -6.14
C PRO A 99 2.13 20.72 -6.89
N TYR A 100 3.13 20.47 -7.70
CA TYR A 100 3.87 21.51 -8.44
C TYR A 100 2.96 22.46 -9.24
N LYS A 101 1.89 21.95 -9.82
CA LYS A 101 0.88 22.76 -10.52
C LYS A 101 0.16 23.76 -9.61
N ASP A 102 -0.09 23.38 -8.36
CA ASP A 102 -0.79 24.23 -7.40
C ASP A 102 0.19 25.27 -6.80
N GLU A 103 1.45 24.89 -6.64
CA GLU A 103 2.54 25.79 -6.26
C GLU A 103 2.74 26.88 -7.31
N ILE A 104 2.81 26.53 -8.59
CA ILE A 104 2.88 27.48 -9.70
C ILE A 104 1.65 28.38 -9.71
N SER A 105 0.46 27.84 -9.52
CA SER A 105 -0.78 28.59 -9.47
C SER A 105 -0.77 29.66 -8.35
N LEU A 106 -0.23 29.33 -7.18
CA LEU A 106 -0.08 30.29 -6.09
C LEU A 106 0.93 31.39 -6.39
N ILE A 107 2.06 31.05 -7.02
CA ILE A 107 3.12 32.03 -7.33
C ILE A 107 2.71 32.94 -8.50
N THR A 108 2.07 32.38 -9.53
CA THR A 108 1.74 33.12 -10.76
C THR A 108 0.33 33.70 -10.79
N GLY A 109 -0.55 33.26 -9.89
CA GLY A 109 -1.97 33.59 -9.91
C GLY A 109 -2.75 32.97 -11.09
N ILE A 110 -2.12 32.09 -11.89
CA ILE A 110 -2.71 31.49 -13.09
C ILE A 110 -3.02 30.02 -12.82
N SER A 111 -4.28 29.61 -12.95
CA SER A 111 -4.63 28.21 -12.80
C SER A 111 -4.27 27.39 -14.06
N ALA A 112 -3.84 26.14 -13.87
CA ALA A 112 -3.54 25.22 -14.98
C ALA A 112 -4.71 25.01 -15.96
N LYS A 113 -5.96 25.22 -15.51
CA LYS A 113 -7.16 25.16 -16.36
C LYS A 113 -7.27 26.36 -17.30
N GLU A 114 -6.90 27.54 -16.86
CA GLU A 114 -6.94 28.76 -17.67
C GLU A 114 -5.87 28.73 -18.77
N GLU A 115 -4.69 28.20 -18.43
CA GLU A 115 -3.61 28.04 -19.40
C GLU A 115 -3.93 27.01 -20.48
N ALA A 116 -4.47 25.87 -20.10
CA ALA A 116 -4.95 24.83 -21.04
C ALA A 116 -6.09 25.34 -21.95
N GLY A 117 -6.94 26.25 -21.45
CA GLY A 117 -7.99 26.90 -22.23
C GLY A 117 -7.47 27.86 -23.29
N LYS A 118 -6.33 28.52 -23.06
CA LYS A 118 -5.67 29.43 -24.02
C LYS A 118 -5.00 28.67 -25.17
N ILE A 119 -4.42 27.51 -24.89
CA ILE A 119 -3.73 26.69 -25.90
C ILE A 119 -4.72 26.04 -26.88
N ARG A 120 -5.93 25.73 -26.44
CA ARG A 120 -7.00 25.14 -27.30
C ARG A 120 -7.69 26.14 -28.24
N LYS A 121 -7.46 27.43 -28.05
CA LYS A 121 -8.07 28.52 -28.89
C LYS A 121 -7.11 29.10 -29.94
N LYS A 122 -5.94 28.53 -30.07
CA LYS A 122 -5.00 28.78 -31.18
C LYS A 122 -4.99 27.57 -32.11
#